data_cc546ea2123fbf318740439093ad50c0
#
_entry.id   cc546ea2123fbf318740439093ad50c0
#
_cell.length_a   1.000
_cell.length_b   1.000
_cell.length_c   1.000
_cell.angle_alpha   90.00
_cell.angle_beta   90.00
_cell.angle_gamma   90.00
#
_symmetry.space_group_name_H-M   'P 1'
#
loop_
_entity.id
_entity.type
_entity.pdbx_description
1 polymer ?
#
loop_
_entity_poly.entity_id
_entity_poly.type
_entity_poly.pdbx_seq_one_letter_code
_entity_poly.pdbx_strand_id
1 'polypeptide(L)'
;MPVFDTLLVVGPGLIGSSVLRRARARGTLARRLIAADSSAAVCARVRELDLADEVTTDLAAAAAQADCVMLCVPVGAMGEVAAQVIPAMKSGAGLTDVGS
;
A
#
# COMPACT_ATOMS: atom_id res chain seq x y z
N MET A 1 -1.22 -19.06 7.95
CA MET A 1 0.05 -18.34 7.77
C MET A 1 -0.11 -17.16 6.82
N PRO A 2 0.34 -15.96 7.17
CA PRO A 2 0.24 -14.83 6.23
C PRO A 2 1.07 -15.06 4.98
N VAL A 3 0.58 -14.57 3.84
CA VAL A 3 1.29 -14.67 2.57
C VAL A 3 2.52 -13.76 2.57
N PHE A 4 2.38 -12.56 3.13
CA PHE A 4 3.45 -11.58 3.24
C PHE A 4 3.62 -11.15 4.69
N ASP A 5 4.83 -10.79 5.07
CA ASP A 5 5.08 -10.20 6.37
C ASP A 5 4.51 -8.77 6.39
N THR A 6 4.86 -7.96 5.41
CA THR A 6 4.40 -6.58 5.29
C THR A 6 3.89 -6.31 3.88
N LEU A 7 2.64 -5.91 3.78
CA LEU A 7 2.01 -5.49 2.52
C LEU A 7 1.82 -3.98 2.55
N LEU A 8 2.31 -3.30 1.52
CA LEU A 8 2.08 -1.88 1.33
C LEU A 8 1.04 -1.68 0.22
N VAL A 9 0.01 -0.91 0.52
CA VAL A 9 -0.97 -0.47 -0.47
C VAL A 9 -0.73 1.02 -0.72
N VAL A 10 -0.39 1.36 -1.96
CA VAL A 10 -0.13 2.74 -2.37
C VAL A 10 -1.34 3.28 -3.12
N GLY A 11 -1.79 4.46 -2.71
CA GLY A 11 -2.96 5.09 -3.31
C GLY A 11 -4.27 4.43 -2.89
N PRO A 12 -4.58 4.32 -1.59
CA PRO A 12 -5.79 3.64 -1.13
C PRO A 12 -7.06 4.47 -1.38
N GLY A 13 -7.45 4.59 -2.66
CA GLY A 13 -8.75 5.11 -3.05
C GLY A 13 -9.83 4.04 -2.87
N LEU A 14 -10.83 4.00 -3.75
CA LEU A 14 -11.91 3.01 -3.64
C LEU A 14 -11.40 1.57 -3.72
N ILE A 15 -10.54 1.28 -4.69
CA ILE A 15 -10.02 -0.08 -4.89
C ILE A 15 -9.05 -0.45 -3.77
N GLY A 16 -8.11 0.44 -3.44
CA GLY A 16 -7.13 0.19 -2.39
C GLY A 16 -7.77 0.01 -1.02
N SER A 17 -8.82 0.78 -0.72
CA SER A 17 -9.56 0.62 0.53
C SER A 17 -10.26 -0.74 0.61
N SER A 18 -10.81 -1.22 -0.52
CA SER A 18 -11.42 -2.56 -0.58
C SER A 18 -10.39 -3.66 -0.31
N VAL A 19 -9.17 -3.52 -0.86
CA VAL A 19 -8.10 -4.46 -0.62
C VAL A 19 -7.70 -4.46 0.85
N LEU A 20 -7.56 -3.28 1.45
CA LEU A 20 -7.22 -3.17 2.88
C LEU A 20 -8.29 -3.80 3.76
N ARG A 21 -9.55 -3.56 3.48
CA ARG A 21 -10.66 -4.15 4.24
C ARG A 21 -10.63 -5.66 4.19
N ARG A 22 -10.40 -6.23 3.01
CA ARG A 22 -10.32 -7.69 2.84
C ARG A 22 -9.13 -8.28 3.56
N ALA A 23 -7.97 -7.66 3.44
CA ALA A 23 -6.77 -8.12 4.10
C ALA A 23 -6.93 -8.09 5.62
N ARG A 24 -7.53 -7.02 6.14
CA ARG A 24 -7.79 -6.86 7.57
C ARG A 24 -8.78 -7.92 8.07
N ALA A 25 -9.87 -8.12 7.34
CA ALA A 25 -10.92 -9.06 7.74
C ALA A 25 -10.44 -10.51 7.75
N ARG A 26 -9.60 -10.88 6.78
CA ARG A 26 -9.09 -12.26 6.70
C ARG A 26 -7.93 -12.53 7.62
N GLY A 27 -7.07 -11.53 7.81
CA GLY A 27 -5.89 -11.66 8.66
C GLY A 27 -4.83 -12.62 8.13
N THR A 28 -4.97 -13.11 6.89
CA THR A 28 -4.09 -14.12 6.32
C THR A 28 -3.19 -13.61 5.19
N LEU A 29 -3.48 -12.42 4.64
CA LEU A 29 -2.71 -11.89 3.53
C LEU A 29 -1.37 -11.33 4.00
N ALA A 30 -1.37 -10.59 5.09
CA ALA A 30 -0.16 -10.01 5.65
C ALA A 30 -0.29 -9.87 7.16
N ARG A 31 0.85 -9.91 7.85
CA ARG A 31 0.88 -9.64 9.29
C ARG A 31 0.72 -8.16 9.56
N ARG A 32 1.30 -7.33 8.69
CA ARG A 32 1.31 -5.89 8.82
C ARG A 32 0.84 -5.25 7.53
N LEU A 33 -0.08 -4.31 7.64
CA LEU A 33 -0.61 -3.56 6.51
C LEU A 33 -0.16 -2.13 6.63
N ILE A 34 0.47 -1.61 5.58
CA ILE A 34 0.86 -0.21 5.49
C ILE A 34 0.08 0.42 4.34
N ALA A 35 -0.47 1.59 4.56
CA ALA A 35 -1.08 2.39 3.51
C ALA A 35 -0.26 3.64 3.30
N ALA A 36 -0.01 4.00 2.06
CA ALA A 36 0.73 5.20 1.72
C ALA A 36 0.04 5.96 0.59
N ASP A 37 -0.04 7.26 0.74
CA ASP A 37 -0.61 8.15 -0.27
C ASP A 37 0.01 9.53 -0.09
N SER A 38 0.29 10.22 -1.19
CA SER A 38 0.82 11.58 -1.12
C SER A 38 -0.18 12.58 -0.54
N SER A 39 -1.47 12.23 -0.53
CA SER A 39 -2.52 13.07 0.03
C SER A 39 -2.68 12.83 1.53
N ALA A 40 -2.44 13.87 2.32
CA ALA A 40 -2.67 13.80 3.76
C ALA A 40 -4.14 13.54 4.11
N ALA A 41 -5.06 14.04 3.28
CA ALA A 41 -6.49 13.82 3.49
C ALA A 41 -6.85 12.34 3.33
N VAL A 42 -6.30 11.66 2.34
CA VAL A 42 -6.51 10.23 2.14
C VAL A 42 -5.95 9.45 3.32
N CYS A 43 -4.75 9.79 3.78
CA CYS A 43 -4.13 9.14 4.93
C CYS A 43 -4.97 9.30 6.20
N ALA A 44 -5.50 10.48 6.43
CA ALA A 44 -6.37 10.74 7.58
C ALA A 44 -7.63 9.86 7.54
N ARG A 45 -8.20 9.69 6.34
CA ARG A 45 -9.39 8.86 6.14
C ARG A 45 -9.09 7.39 6.42
N VAL A 46 -7.95 6.90 5.95
CA VAL A 46 -7.55 5.52 6.19
C VAL A 46 -7.34 5.26 7.68
N ARG A 47 -6.74 6.20 8.40
CA ARG A 47 -6.58 6.11 9.86
C ARG A 47 -7.93 6.10 10.57
N GLU A 48 -8.82 6.98 10.17
CA GLU A 48 -10.15 7.08 10.75
C GLU A 48 -10.94 5.78 10.62
N LEU A 49 -10.79 5.10 9.48
CA LEU A 49 -11.47 3.83 9.22
C LEU A 49 -10.70 2.62 9.73
N ASP A 50 -9.53 2.81 10.31
CA ASP A 50 -8.66 1.75 10.84
C ASP A 50 -8.41 0.63 9.82
N LEU A 51 -8.05 1.01 8.60
CA LEU A 51 -7.86 0.05 7.52
C LEU A 51 -6.43 -0.51 7.42
N ALA A 52 -5.48 0.10 8.12
CA ALA A 52 -4.08 -0.32 8.07
C ALA A 52 -3.41 -0.14 9.43
N ASP A 53 -2.34 -0.87 9.65
CA ASP A 53 -1.56 -0.76 10.90
C ASP A 53 -0.71 0.51 10.93
N GLU A 54 -0.28 0.97 9.75
CA GLU A 54 0.50 2.19 9.63
C GLU A 54 0.03 2.95 8.38
N VAL A 55 0.00 4.26 8.47
CA VAL A 55 -0.42 5.12 7.36
C VAL A 55 0.60 6.26 7.24
N THR A 56 1.11 6.50 6.03
CA THR A 56 2.12 7.52 5.82
C THR A 56 1.97 8.22 4.47
N THR A 57 2.50 9.44 4.37
CA THR A 57 2.63 10.14 3.10
C THR A 57 3.99 9.89 2.44
N ASP A 58 4.91 9.22 3.14
CA ASP A 58 6.25 8.92 2.62
C ASP A 58 6.26 7.57 1.91
N LEU A 59 6.04 7.58 0.60
CA LEU A 59 5.95 6.37 -0.19
C LEU A 59 7.26 5.58 -0.21
N ALA A 60 8.37 6.27 -0.30
CA ALA A 60 9.69 5.62 -0.37
C ALA A 60 10.02 4.90 0.95
N ALA A 61 9.78 5.55 2.08
CA ALA A 61 10.04 4.94 3.38
C ALA A 61 9.16 3.72 3.61
N ALA A 62 7.89 3.79 3.20
CA ALA A 62 6.97 2.66 3.31
C ALA A 62 7.41 1.51 2.41
N ALA A 63 7.81 1.80 1.18
CA ALA A 63 8.26 0.78 0.23
C ALA A 63 9.47 0.01 0.74
N ALA A 64 10.36 0.69 1.45
CA ALA A 64 11.57 0.07 2.00
C ALA A 64 11.27 -1.00 3.05
N GLN A 65 10.09 -0.98 3.65
CA GLN A 65 9.67 -1.94 4.67
C GLN A 65 8.85 -3.10 4.12
N ALA A 66 8.35 -2.99 2.89
CA ALA A 66 7.36 -3.93 2.37
C ALA A 66 7.98 -5.14 1.69
N ASP A 67 7.34 -6.29 1.85
CA ASP A 67 7.66 -7.52 1.13
C ASP A 67 6.86 -7.58 -0.17
N CYS A 68 5.72 -6.91 -0.21
CA CYS A 68 4.91 -6.77 -1.41
C CYS A 68 4.33 -5.36 -1.45
N VAL A 69 4.36 -4.73 -2.61
CA VAL A 69 3.80 -3.41 -2.84
C VAL A 69 2.68 -3.54 -3.86
N MET A 70 1.50 -3.05 -3.51
CA MET A 70 0.35 -3.02 -4.41
C MET A 70 0.05 -1.57 -4.77
N LEU A 71 0.16 -1.24 -6.06
CA LEU A 71 -0.13 0.10 -6.56
C LEU A 71 -1.60 0.19 -6.97
N CYS A 72 -2.35 1.01 -6.27
CA CYS A 72 -3.79 1.22 -6.50
C CYS A 72 -4.06 2.64 -6.97
N VAL A 73 -3.24 3.13 -7.88
CA VAL A 73 -3.34 4.50 -8.40
C VAL A 73 -3.87 4.48 -9.83
N PRO A 74 -4.44 5.59 -10.31
CA PRO A 74 -4.85 5.67 -11.71
C PRO A 74 -3.68 5.43 -12.65
N VAL A 75 -3.96 4.88 -13.84
CA VAL A 75 -2.93 4.60 -14.84
C VAL A 75 -2.09 5.83 -15.15
N GLY A 76 -2.70 7.01 -15.22
CA GLY A 76 -1.97 8.25 -15.48
C GLY A 76 -0.96 8.66 -14.42
N ALA A 77 -1.13 8.18 -13.17
CA ALA A 77 -0.22 8.45 -12.07
C ALA A 77 0.78 7.31 -11.83
N MET A 78 0.58 6.18 -12.47
CA MET A 78 1.34 4.94 -12.21
C MET A 78 2.85 5.14 -12.37
N GLY A 79 3.29 5.75 -13.47
CA GLY A 79 4.70 5.94 -13.74
C GLY A 79 5.40 6.82 -12.70
N GLU A 80 4.75 7.89 -12.29
CA GLU A 80 5.29 8.81 -11.30
C GLU A 80 5.40 8.13 -9.92
N VAL A 81 4.37 7.42 -9.52
CA VAL A 81 4.35 6.70 -8.26
C VAL A 81 5.38 5.57 -8.26
N ALA A 82 5.45 4.80 -9.34
CA ALA A 82 6.43 3.73 -9.47
C ALA A 82 7.87 4.27 -9.39
N ALA A 83 8.12 5.45 -9.94
CA ALA A 83 9.43 6.07 -9.89
C ALA A 83 9.87 6.40 -8.45
N GLN A 84 8.94 6.62 -7.54
CA GLN A 84 9.23 6.86 -6.13
C GLN A 84 9.37 5.56 -5.34
N VAL A 85 8.62 4.54 -5.72
CA VAL A 85 8.48 3.30 -4.96
C VAL A 85 9.56 2.27 -5.33
N ILE A 86 9.74 2.02 -6.61
CA ILE A 86 10.62 0.94 -7.07
C ILE A 86 12.06 1.07 -6.56
N PRO A 87 12.71 2.25 -6.66
CA PRO A 87 14.09 2.36 -6.16
C PRO A 87 14.24 2.13 -4.66
N ALA A 88 13.17 2.29 -3.90
CA ALA A 88 13.19 2.15 -2.45
C ALA A 88 12.85 0.72 -2.00
N MET A 89 12.31 -0.11 -2.88
CA MET A 89 11.88 -1.47 -2.52
C MET A 89 13.04 -2.36 -2.13
N LYS A 90 12.80 -3.29 -1.19
CA LYS A 90 13.77 -4.33 -0.83
C LYS A 90 14.05 -5.23 -2.02
N SER A 91 15.26 -5.79 -2.06
CA SER A 91 15.58 -6.85 -3.00
C SER A 91 14.67 -8.04 -2.78
N GLY A 92 14.06 -8.54 -3.84
CA GLY A 92 13.16 -9.69 -3.77
C GLY A 92 11.72 -9.37 -3.42
N ALA A 93 11.40 -8.11 -3.13
CA ALA A 93 10.02 -7.71 -2.85
C ALA A 93 9.17 -7.78 -4.13
N GLY A 94 7.90 -8.18 -3.96
CA GLY A 94 6.95 -8.24 -5.07
C GLY A 94 6.31 -6.89 -5.36
N LEU A 95 5.99 -6.65 -6.62
CA LEU A 95 5.27 -5.46 -7.04
C LEU A 95 4.09 -5.90 -7.91
N THR A 96 2.92 -5.41 -7.56
CA THR A 96 1.72 -5.63 -8.36
C THR A 96 0.94 -4.34 -8.49
N ASP A 97 0.05 -4.26 -9.47
CA ASP A 97 -0.80 -3.08 -9.63
C ASP A 97 -2.26 -3.48 -9.83
N VAL A 98 -3.13 -2.57 -9.46
CA VAL A 98 -4.56 -2.69 -9.70
C VAL A 98 -4.97 -1.37 -10.37
N GLY A 99 -4.43 -1.13 -11.55
CA GLY A 99 -4.68 0.07 -12.30
C GLY A 99 -6.13 0.13 -12.77
N SER A 100 -6.72 1.29 -12.70
CA SER A 100 -8.10 1.49 -13.13
C SER A 100 -8.21 2.73 -14.01
#